data_c9f0d4e2d10bcdf5c3bb39861a185012
#
_entry.id   c9f0d4e2d10bcdf5c3bb39861a185012
#
_cell.length_a   1.000
_cell.length_b   1.000
_cell.length_c   1.000
_cell.angle_alpha   90.00
_cell.angle_beta   90.00
_cell.angle_gamma   90.00
#
_symmetry.space_group_name_H-M   'P 1'
#
loop_
_entity.id
_entity.type
_entity.pdbx_description
1 polymer ?
#
loop_
_entity_poly.entity_id
_entity_poly.type
_entity_poly.pdbx_seq_one_letter_code
_entity_poly.pdbx_strand_id
1 'polypeptide(L)'
;GAICVSPKFSENMQDYIIDYFKKSKNRISYAISSSKKDFESIFLDVLSVSKSLDSIDNDYFNFKSIVLKDENHYVIPSVTIPKSIKNIYSKYSDIDKVEYDSIISKLETSPIKYLTDKYDLIKDFYGIDKKISVNDFMAIEKYIETNEKYNLYNELAKISSKFYAETILPSYYKARYLEESGKPEKAMMLYRSAYNMKEVQGLTKDYLLKLADQIQSDFNL
;
A
#
# COMPACT_ATOMS: atom_id res chain seq x y z
N GLY A 1 4.61 -16.74 -5.56
CA GLY A 1 5.94 -16.44 -5.01
C GLY A 1 6.64 -17.66 -4.47
N ALA A 2 7.96 -17.57 -4.36
CA ALA A 2 8.79 -18.63 -3.79
C ALA A 2 9.81 -18.04 -2.80
N ILE A 3 10.08 -18.80 -1.74
CA ILE A 3 11.08 -18.47 -0.72
C ILE A 3 12.06 -19.61 -0.65
N CYS A 4 13.32 -19.36 -0.97
CA CYS A 4 14.42 -20.32 -0.89
C CYS A 4 15.36 -19.93 0.25
N VAL A 5 15.47 -20.83 1.23
CA VAL A 5 16.31 -20.61 2.40
C VAL A 5 17.48 -21.57 2.35
N SER A 6 18.71 -21.05 2.32
CA SER A 6 19.93 -21.85 2.23
C SER A 6 19.87 -22.93 1.15
N PRO A 7 19.48 -22.60 -0.09
CA PRO A 7 19.33 -23.61 -1.12
C PRO A 7 20.67 -24.15 -1.57
N LYS A 8 20.74 -25.47 -1.75
CA LYS A 8 21.82 -26.12 -2.48
C LYS A 8 21.36 -26.32 -3.93
N PHE A 9 22.06 -25.70 -4.85
CA PHE A 9 21.75 -25.81 -6.27
C PHE A 9 22.36 -27.07 -6.87
N SER A 10 21.61 -27.71 -7.76
CA SER A 10 22.13 -28.75 -8.64
C SER A 10 22.90 -28.11 -9.81
N GLU A 11 23.63 -28.92 -10.55
CA GLU A 11 24.35 -28.49 -11.74
C GLU A 11 23.39 -27.77 -12.72
N ASN A 12 23.82 -26.64 -13.26
CA ASN A 12 23.08 -25.77 -14.20
C ASN A 12 21.76 -25.16 -13.66
N MET A 13 21.34 -25.47 -12.42
CA MET A 13 20.09 -24.97 -11.88
C MET A 13 20.09 -23.43 -11.73
N GLN A 14 21.23 -22.85 -11.43
CA GLN A 14 21.39 -21.39 -11.31
C GLN A 14 21.08 -20.70 -12.65
N ASP A 15 21.62 -21.21 -13.74
CA ASP A 15 21.40 -20.65 -15.08
C ASP A 15 19.94 -20.76 -15.52
N TYR A 16 19.29 -21.90 -15.23
CA TYR A 16 17.86 -22.09 -15.49
C TYR A 16 16.99 -21.10 -14.74
N ILE A 17 17.27 -20.86 -13.46
CA ILE A 17 16.53 -19.92 -12.63
C ILE A 17 16.68 -18.49 -13.16
N ILE A 18 17.90 -18.08 -13.48
CA ILE A 18 18.20 -16.75 -14.01
C ILE A 18 17.50 -16.53 -15.35
N ASP A 19 17.62 -17.51 -16.26
CA ASP A 19 17.01 -17.43 -17.59
C ASP A 19 15.48 -17.41 -17.53
N TYR A 20 14.90 -18.22 -16.63
CA TYR A 20 13.46 -18.22 -16.37
C TYR A 20 12.95 -16.84 -15.91
N PHE A 21 13.59 -16.21 -14.92
CA PHE A 21 13.14 -14.92 -14.41
C PHE A 21 13.40 -13.76 -15.39
N LYS A 22 14.43 -13.86 -16.23
CA LYS A 22 14.64 -12.89 -17.32
C LYS A 22 13.53 -12.91 -18.36
N LYS A 23 12.99 -14.09 -18.67
CA LYS A 23 12.01 -14.30 -19.77
C LYS A 23 10.56 -14.35 -19.30
N SER A 24 10.31 -14.53 -18.00
CA SER A 24 8.97 -14.70 -17.46
C SER A 24 8.10 -13.47 -17.68
N LYS A 25 6.89 -13.68 -18.18
CA LYS A 25 5.82 -12.69 -18.25
C LYS A 25 4.80 -12.85 -17.14
N ASN A 26 4.98 -13.84 -16.27
CA ASN A 26 4.17 -14.01 -15.08
C ASN A 26 4.75 -13.19 -13.93
N ARG A 27 3.90 -12.53 -13.15
CA ARG A 27 4.35 -11.80 -11.96
C ARG A 27 4.81 -12.77 -10.89
N ILE A 28 6.08 -12.71 -10.54
CA ILE A 28 6.72 -13.63 -9.62
C ILE A 28 7.49 -12.85 -8.58
N SER A 29 7.25 -13.17 -7.31
CA SER A 29 8.10 -12.74 -6.20
C SER A 29 8.99 -13.91 -5.79
N TYR A 30 10.29 -13.67 -5.75
CA TYR A 30 11.28 -14.66 -5.36
C TYR A 30 12.20 -14.08 -4.28
N ALA A 31 12.30 -14.78 -3.16
CA ALA A 31 13.22 -14.43 -2.10
C ALA A 31 14.23 -15.57 -1.90
N ILE A 32 15.51 -15.21 -1.77
CA ILE A 32 16.59 -16.14 -1.47
C ILE A 32 17.33 -15.68 -0.23
N SER A 33 17.76 -16.61 0.61
CA SER A 33 18.48 -16.25 1.83
C SER A 33 19.57 -17.24 2.21
N SER A 34 20.62 -16.74 2.87
CA SER A 34 21.69 -17.49 3.51
C SER A 34 22.32 -16.63 4.61
N SER A 35 23.36 -17.16 5.24
CA SER A 35 24.12 -16.47 6.28
C SER A 35 25.62 -16.66 6.07
N LYS A 36 26.43 -15.74 6.59
CA LYS A 36 27.90 -15.89 6.63
C LYS A 36 28.37 -17.08 7.46
N LYS A 37 27.51 -17.60 8.36
CA LYS A 37 27.74 -18.80 9.17
C LYS A 37 27.02 -20.04 8.65
N ASP A 38 26.53 -19.98 7.43
CA ASP A 38 25.98 -21.13 6.70
C ASP A 38 27.12 -22.05 6.20
N PHE A 39 26.78 -23.19 5.58
CA PHE A 39 27.76 -23.97 4.84
C PHE A 39 28.38 -23.11 3.74
N GLU A 40 29.72 -23.04 3.69
CA GLU A 40 30.45 -22.12 2.81
C GLU A 40 30.03 -22.24 1.35
N SER A 41 29.88 -23.45 0.83
CA SER A 41 29.43 -23.67 -0.56
C SER A 41 28.03 -23.09 -0.82
N ILE A 42 27.08 -23.27 0.11
CA ILE A 42 25.73 -22.73 0.00
C ILE A 42 25.76 -21.21 0.04
N PHE A 43 26.52 -20.66 0.98
CA PHE A 43 26.64 -19.20 1.09
C PHE A 43 27.18 -18.54 -0.18
N LEU A 44 28.26 -19.10 -0.75
CA LEU A 44 28.87 -18.59 -1.97
C LEU A 44 27.94 -18.71 -3.20
N ASP A 45 27.24 -19.84 -3.33
CA ASP A 45 26.25 -20.04 -4.36
C ASP A 45 25.10 -19.04 -4.26
N VAL A 46 24.57 -18.82 -3.05
CA VAL A 46 23.49 -17.83 -2.83
C VAL A 46 23.96 -16.41 -3.16
N LEU A 47 25.20 -16.04 -2.81
CA LEU A 47 25.74 -14.72 -3.18
C LEU A 47 25.86 -14.56 -4.70
N SER A 48 26.39 -15.57 -5.39
CA SER A 48 26.53 -15.56 -6.85
C SER A 48 25.19 -15.40 -7.56
N VAL A 49 24.22 -16.26 -7.21
CA VAL A 49 22.88 -16.22 -7.80
C VAL A 49 22.16 -14.91 -7.46
N SER A 50 22.28 -14.44 -6.21
CA SER A 50 21.66 -13.18 -5.79
C SER A 50 22.14 -12.01 -6.64
N LYS A 51 23.45 -11.92 -6.92
CA LYS A 51 24.00 -10.86 -7.76
C LYS A 51 23.44 -10.90 -9.18
N SER A 52 23.29 -12.07 -9.75
CA SER A 52 22.72 -12.25 -11.09
C SER A 52 21.22 -11.92 -11.12
N LEU A 53 20.46 -12.33 -10.10
CA LEU A 53 19.04 -12.07 -10.02
C LEU A 53 18.72 -10.59 -9.74
N ASP A 54 19.56 -9.90 -8.96
CA ASP A 54 19.40 -8.48 -8.65
C ASP A 54 19.62 -7.58 -9.88
N SER A 55 20.37 -8.09 -10.88
CA SER A 55 20.61 -7.39 -12.14
C SER A 55 19.52 -7.60 -13.21
N ILE A 56 18.46 -8.38 -12.92
CA ILE A 56 17.39 -8.64 -13.88
C ILE A 56 16.46 -7.43 -13.95
N ASP A 57 16.39 -6.81 -15.11
CA ASP A 57 15.43 -5.77 -15.47
C ASP A 57 14.18 -6.43 -16.07
N ASN A 58 13.19 -6.73 -15.21
CA ASN A 58 11.90 -7.33 -15.60
C ASN A 58 10.81 -6.88 -14.65
N ASP A 59 9.85 -6.08 -15.13
CA ASP A 59 8.72 -5.54 -14.38
C ASP A 59 7.81 -6.61 -13.73
N TYR A 60 7.88 -7.85 -14.23
CA TYR A 60 7.13 -8.99 -13.67
C TYR A 60 7.88 -9.73 -12.57
N PHE A 61 9.13 -9.37 -12.29
CA PHE A 61 9.99 -10.05 -11.34
C PHE A 61 10.28 -9.18 -10.12
N ASN A 62 9.83 -9.61 -8.94
CA ASN A 62 10.14 -8.98 -7.66
C ASN A 62 11.12 -9.86 -6.90
N PHE A 63 12.36 -9.39 -6.75
CA PHE A 63 13.43 -10.14 -6.12
C PHE A 63 13.85 -9.57 -4.77
N LYS A 64 14.21 -10.45 -3.84
CA LYS A 64 14.82 -10.08 -2.55
C LYS A 64 15.88 -11.08 -2.14
N SER A 65 17.12 -10.61 -1.95
CA SER A 65 18.17 -11.34 -1.26
C SER A 65 18.25 -10.92 0.21
N ILE A 66 18.39 -11.89 1.11
CA ILE A 66 18.52 -11.68 2.55
C ILE A 66 19.77 -12.43 3.03
N VAL A 67 20.85 -11.71 3.28
CA VAL A 67 22.10 -12.26 3.79
C VAL A 67 22.25 -11.88 5.27
N LEU A 68 22.25 -12.91 6.13
CA LEU A 68 22.43 -12.74 7.57
C LEU A 68 23.93 -12.78 7.93
N LYS A 69 24.28 -12.26 9.12
CA LYS A 69 25.67 -12.17 9.56
C LYS A 69 26.08 -13.33 10.47
N ASP A 70 25.22 -13.66 11.43
CA ASP A 70 25.62 -14.46 12.60
C ASP A 70 24.80 -15.73 12.82
N GLU A 71 23.73 -15.94 12.04
CA GLU A 71 22.85 -17.09 12.18
C GLU A 71 23.43 -18.33 11.52
N ASN A 72 23.40 -19.46 12.25
CA ASN A 72 23.77 -20.74 11.68
C ASN A 72 22.68 -21.30 10.75
N HIS A 73 23.01 -22.30 9.94
CA HIS A 73 22.12 -22.91 8.95
C HIS A 73 20.70 -23.19 9.46
N TYR A 74 20.56 -23.73 10.67
CA TYR A 74 19.26 -24.17 11.20
C TYR A 74 18.39 -23.02 11.70
N VAL A 75 18.96 -21.83 11.97
CA VAL A 75 18.25 -20.65 12.46
C VAL A 75 17.80 -19.73 11.32
N ILE A 76 18.47 -19.79 10.17
CA ILE A 76 18.18 -18.92 9.01
C ILE A 76 16.68 -18.88 8.67
N PRO A 77 15.93 -20.01 8.62
CA PRO A 77 14.51 -19.98 8.25
C PRO A 77 13.67 -19.10 9.17
N SER A 78 13.91 -19.18 10.50
CA SER A 78 13.12 -18.43 11.50
C SER A 78 13.25 -16.90 11.35
N VAL A 79 14.38 -16.44 10.82
CA VAL A 79 14.66 -15.00 10.63
C VAL A 79 14.26 -14.54 9.22
N THR A 80 14.47 -15.38 8.20
CA THR A 80 14.35 -14.93 6.81
C THR A 80 12.96 -15.15 6.22
N ILE A 81 12.21 -16.17 6.65
CA ILE A 81 10.85 -16.42 6.14
C ILE A 81 9.92 -15.22 6.43
N PRO A 82 9.82 -14.69 7.66
CA PRO A 82 8.99 -13.51 7.92
C PRO A 82 9.40 -12.28 7.09
N LYS A 83 10.70 -12.06 6.92
CA LYS A 83 11.22 -10.96 6.09
C LYS A 83 10.87 -11.14 4.61
N SER A 84 10.94 -12.37 4.11
CA SER A 84 10.58 -12.71 2.74
C SER A 84 9.09 -12.52 2.49
N ILE A 85 8.23 -12.96 3.41
CA ILE A 85 6.78 -12.76 3.35
C ILE A 85 6.47 -11.27 3.32
N LYS A 86 7.07 -10.49 4.22
CA LYS A 86 6.90 -9.03 4.23
C LYS A 86 7.28 -8.39 2.88
N ASN A 87 8.36 -8.86 2.23
CA ASN A 87 8.75 -8.38 0.91
C ASN A 87 7.75 -8.78 -0.18
N ILE A 88 7.32 -10.05 -0.17
CA ILE A 88 6.35 -10.55 -1.16
C ILE A 88 5.06 -9.74 -1.13
N TYR A 89 4.58 -9.37 0.05
CA TYR A 89 3.35 -8.61 0.25
C TYR A 89 3.57 -7.10 0.46
N SER A 90 4.75 -6.58 0.15
CA SER A 90 5.06 -5.15 0.37
C SER A 90 4.10 -4.21 -0.36
N LYS A 91 3.73 -4.55 -1.60
CA LYS A 91 2.79 -3.75 -2.40
C LYS A 91 1.33 -3.85 -1.92
N TYR A 92 1.00 -4.87 -1.12
CA TYR A 92 -0.34 -5.10 -0.58
C TYR A 92 -0.64 -4.26 0.68
N SER A 93 0.38 -3.71 1.30
CA SER A 93 0.26 -2.91 2.52
C SER A 93 -0.47 -1.59 2.26
N ASP A 94 -1.21 -1.12 3.26
CA ASP A 94 -1.76 0.23 3.26
C ASP A 94 -0.62 1.26 3.24
N ILE A 95 -0.95 2.48 2.84
CA ILE A 95 -0.03 3.62 2.84
C ILE A 95 0.46 3.84 4.27
N ASP A 96 1.75 3.64 4.48
CA ASP A 96 2.40 3.92 5.75
C ASP A 96 3.04 5.32 5.75
N LYS A 97 3.61 5.68 6.91
CA LYS A 97 4.29 6.97 7.07
C LYS A 97 5.45 7.15 6.09
N VAL A 98 6.19 6.07 5.79
CA VAL A 98 7.35 6.14 4.88
C VAL A 98 6.88 6.40 3.44
N GLU A 99 5.87 5.68 2.96
CA GLU A 99 5.27 5.89 1.64
C GLU A 99 4.66 7.30 1.54
N TYR A 100 3.96 7.76 2.59
CA TYR A 100 3.41 9.11 2.61
C TYR A 100 4.51 10.17 2.51
N ASP A 101 5.53 10.14 3.38
CA ASP A 101 6.56 11.17 3.47
C ASP A 101 7.52 11.16 2.26
N SER A 102 7.78 9.98 1.67
CA SER A 102 8.73 9.86 0.55
C SER A 102 8.09 10.06 -0.83
N ILE A 103 6.80 9.73 -0.98
CA ILE A 103 6.12 9.74 -2.28
C ILE A 103 4.94 10.72 -2.26
N ILE A 104 3.90 10.45 -1.44
CA ILE A 104 2.61 11.15 -1.55
C ILE A 104 2.76 12.64 -1.27
N SER A 105 3.48 13.01 -0.22
CA SER A 105 3.69 14.43 0.14
C SER A 105 4.39 15.25 -0.94
N LYS A 106 5.05 14.58 -1.89
CA LYS A 106 5.83 15.19 -2.97
C LYS A 106 5.19 15.02 -4.36
N LEU A 107 3.95 14.52 -4.41
CA LEU A 107 3.28 14.31 -5.69
C LEU A 107 3.01 15.62 -6.42
N GLU A 108 3.53 15.71 -7.64
CA GLU A 108 3.17 16.77 -8.59
C GLU A 108 1.90 16.41 -9.38
N THR A 109 1.54 15.14 -9.40
CA THR A 109 0.35 14.60 -10.08
C THR A 109 -0.83 14.43 -9.12
N SER A 110 -1.96 13.92 -9.62
CA SER A 110 -3.15 13.69 -8.79
C SER A 110 -2.91 12.59 -7.74
N PRO A 111 -3.09 12.85 -6.44
CA PRO A 111 -3.03 11.85 -5.39
C PRO A 111 -4.16 10.81 -5.51
N ILE A 112 -5.28 11.20 -6.12
CA ILE A 112 -6.39 10.31 -6.43
C ILE A 112 -5.97 9.26 -7.46
N LYS A 113 -5.24 9.70 -8.50
CA LYS A 113 -4.68 8.80 -9.49
C LYS A 113 -3.67 7.85 -8.85
N TYR A 114 -2.78 8.35 -8.01
CA TYR A 114 -1.85 7.52 -7.27
C TYR A 114 -2.58 6.43 -6.46
N LEU A 115 -3.64 6.81 -5.74
CA LEU A 115 -4.45 5.86 -4.97
C LEU A 115 -5.07 4.76 -5.85
N THR A 116 -5.66 5.13 -6.97
CA THR A 116 -6.26 4.14 -7.89
C THR A 116 -5.21 3.24 -8.52
N ASP A 117 -4.11 3.81 -9.03
CA ASP A 117 -3.01 3.06 -9.64
C ASP A 117 -2.38 2.05 -8.65
N LYS A 118 -2.27 2.41 -7.36
CA LYS A 118 -1.80 1.49 -6.30
C LYS A 118 -2.69 0.26 -6.20
N TYR A 119 -4.00 0.42 -6.21
CA TYR A 119 -4.94 -0.70 -6.08
C TYR A 119 -5.08 -1.51 -7.37
N ASP A 120 -4.96 -0.88 -8.52
CA ASP A 120 -4.85 -1.57 -9.80
C ASP A 120 -3.57 -2.41 -9.86
N LEU A 121 -2.44 -1.90 -9.35
CA LEU A 121 -1.20 -2.65 -9.24
C LEU A 121 -1.33 -3.85 -8.27
N ILE A 122 -2.03 -3.70 -7.15
CA ILE A 122 -2.32 -4.80 -6.22
C ILE A 122 -3.11 -5.90 -6.93
N LYS A 123 -4.18 -5.53 -7.63
CA LYS A 123 -5.00 -6.45 -8.40
C LYS A 123 -4.19 -7.17 -9.47
N ASP A 124 -3.39 -6.44 -10.22
CA ASP A 124 -2.59 -6.95 -11.30
C ASP A 124 -1.43 -7.85 -10.78
N PHE A 125 -0.81 -7.50 -9.65
CA PHE A 125 0.32 -8.22 -9.11
C PHE A 125 -0.08 -9.49 -8.34
N TYR A 126 -1.17 -9.40 -7.54
CA TYR A 126 -1.59 -10.51 -6.67
C TYR A 126 -2.83 -11.24 -7.17
N GLY A 127 -3.52 -10.75 -8.21
CA GLY A 127 -4.81 -11.29 -8.65
C GLY A 127 -5.95 -11.05 -7.66
N ILE A 128 -5.79 -10.10 -6.73
CA ILE A 128 -6.73 -9.83 -5.64
C ILE A 128 -7.37 -8.47 -5.85
N ASP A 129 -8.69 -8.43 -5.97
CA ASP A 129 -9.47 -7.19 -6.02
C ASP A 129 -9.62 -6.63 -4.59
N LYS A 130 -8.57 -5.99 -4.10
CA LYS A 130 -8.54 -5.40 -2.77
C LYS A 130 -9.37 -4.11 -2.74
N LYS A 131 -10.28 -4.02 -1.77
CA LYS A 131 -10.98 -2.77 -1.47
C LYS A 131 -10.01 -1.72 -0.96
N ILE A 132 -10.10 -0.47 -1.45
CA ILE A 132 -9.29 0.64 -0.93
C ILE A 132 -9.54 0.78 0.57
N SER A 133 -8.49 0.80 1.37
CA SER A 133 -8.60 0.88 2.82
C SER A 133 -8.99 2.28 3.28
N VAL A 134 -9.64 2.37 4.45
CA VAL A 134 -9.95 3.67 5.06
C VAL A 134 -8.66 4.43 5.40
N ASN A 135 -7.61 3.74 5.82
CA ASN A 135 -6.31 4.36 6.08
C ASN A 135 -5.72 5.04 4.85
N ASP A 136 -5.86 4.42 3.68
CA ASP A 136 -5.37 4.99 2.43
C ASP A 136 -6.20 6.21 2.00
N PHE A 137 -7.52 6.18 2.21
CA PHE A 137 -8.35 7.37 2.02
C PHE A 137 -7.91 8.51 2.95
N MET A 138 -7.63 8.23 4.23
CA MET A 138 -7.14 9.23 5.19
C MET A 138 -5.75 9.77 4.82
N ALA A 139 -4.88 8.95 4.24
CA ALA A 139 -3.60 9.42 3.75
C ALA A 139 -3.75 10.44 2.60
N ILE A 140 -4.70 10.19 1.69
CA ILE A 140 -5.00 11.16 0.61
C ILE A 140 -5.69 12.42 1.16
N GLU A 141 -6.60 12.27 2.12
CA GLU A 141 -7.20 13.40 2.84
C GLU A 141 -6.12 14.32 3.45
N LYS A 142 -5.16 13.74 4.17
CA LYS A 142 -4.03 14.49 4.73
C LYS A 142 -3.26 15.26 3.66
N TYR A 143 -3.06 14.67 2.47
CA TYR A 143 -2.43 15.38 1.36
C TYR A 143 -3.30 16.57 0.89
N ILE A 144 -4.61 16.37 0.77
CA ILE A 144 -5.57 17.42 0.36
C ILE A 144 -5.51 18.60 1.32
N GLU A 145 -5.57 18.32 2.62
CA GLU A 145 -5.50 19.35 3.68
C GLU A 145 -4.16 20.10 3.67
N THR A 146 -3.05 19.34 3.62
CA THR A 146 -1.70 19.94 3.67
C THR A 146 -1.41 20.82 2.47
N ASN A 147 -2.00 20.54 1.31
CA ASN A 147 -1.76 21.27 0.07
C ASN A 147 -2.95 22.16 -0.35
N GLU A 148 -3.98 22.31 0.50
CA GLU A 148 -5.19 23.11 0.25
C GLU A 148 -5.90 22.77 -1.08
N LYS A 149 -5.79 21.50 -1.52
CA LYS A 149 -6.40 21.02 -2.78
C LYS A 149 -7.83 20.52 -2.57
N TYR A 150 -8.66 21.28 -1.91
CA TYR A 150 -10.01 20.91 -1.43
C TYR A 150 -10.98 20.46 -2.53
N ASN A 151 -10.76 20.89 -3.77
CA ASN A 151 -11.56 20.41 -4.92
C ASN A 151 -11.47 18.88 -5.10
N LEU A 152 -10.39 18.24 -4.66
CA LEU A 152 -10.20 16.80 -4.75
C LEU A 152 -11.10 15.99 -3.81
N TYR A 153 -11.67 16.62 -2.78
CA TYR A 153 -12.67 15.96 -1.92
C TYR A 153 -13.87 15.42 -2.69
N ASN A 154 -14.28 16.09 -3.77
CA ASN A 154 -15.38 15.61 -4.59
C ASN A 154 -15.05 14.30 -5.33
N GLU A 155 -13.80 14.13 -5.77
CA GLU A 155 -13.33 12.90 -6.39
C GLU A 155 -13.16 11.80 -5.33
N LEU A 156 -12.61 12.14 -4.16
CA LEU A 156 -12.45 11.21 -3.05
C LEU A 156 -13.81 10.67 -2.57
N ALA A 157 -14.84 11.54 -2.51
CA ALA A 157 -16.21 11.13 -2.20
C ALA A 157 -16.77 10.14 -3.24
N LYS A 158 -16.53 10.38 -4.53
CA LYS A 158 -16.97 9.47 -5.59
C LYS A 158 -16.31 8.09 -5.52
N ILE A 159 -15.01 8.05 -5.23
CA ILE A 159 -14.29 6.78 -5.12
C ILE A 159 -14.69 6.04 -3.85
N SER A 160 -14.76 6.73 -2.72
CA SER A 160 -15.18 6.10 -1.46
C SER A 160 -16.60 5.54 -1.54
N SER A 161 -17.51 6.16 -2.29
CA SER A 161 -18.88 5.65 -2.46
C SER A 161 -18.94 4.30 -3.19
N LYS A 162 -17.94 3.95 -4.00
CA LYS A 162 -17.90 2.62 -4.66
C LYS A 162 -17.69 1.49 -3.67
N PHE A 163 -16.98 1.74 -2.58
CA PHE A 163 -16.56 0.71 -1.61
C PHE A 163 -17.27 0.84 -0.26
N TYR A 164 -17.77 2.03 0.07
CA TYR A 164 -18.26 2.42 1.40
C TYR A 164 -19.63 3.11 1.35
N ALA A 165 -20.47 2.78 0.36
CA ALA A 165 -21.77 3.45 0.11
C ALA A 165 -22.69 3.53 1.34
N GLU A 166 -22.66 2.51 2.22
CA GLU A 166 -23.50 2.46 3.42
C GLU A 166 -22.87 3.12 4.66
N THR A 167 -21.72 3.78 4.49
CA THR A 167 -20.97 4.37 5.61
C THR A 167 -20.93 5.88 5.52
N ILE A 168 -20.56 6.51 6.63
CA ILE A 168 -20.41 7.97 6.71
C ILE A 168 -19.28 8.52 5.84
N LEU A 169 -18.34 7.69 5.35
CA LEU A 169 -17.13 8.14 4.66
C LEU A 169 -17.39 8.95 3.39
N PRO A 170 -18.23 8.49 2.43
CA PRO A 170 -18.52 9.29 1.24
C PRO A 170 -19.25 10.60 1.54
N SER A 171 -20.16 10.57 2.51
CA SER A 171 -20.88 11.76 2.96
C SER A 171 -19.96 12.78 3.60
N TYR A 172 -19.00 12.32 4.42
CA TYR A 172 -17.98 13.15 5.01
C TYR A 172 -17.16 13.88 3.94
N TYR A 173 -16.57 13.18 2.98
CA TYR A 173 -15.79 13.82 1.92
C TYR A 173 -16.63 14.75 1.04
N LYS A 174 -17.89 14.39 0.77
CA LYS A 174 -18.77 15.28 0.02
C LYS A 174 -19.13 16.55 0.80
N ALA A 175 -19.32 16.45 2.10
CA ALA A 175 -19.57 17.58 2.97
C ALA A 175 -18.34 18.49 3.06
N ARG A 176 -17.12 17.93 3.24
CA ARG A 176 -15.86 18.68 3.18
C ARG A 176 -15.74 19.46 1.87
N TYR A 177 -16.05 18.84 0.74
CA TYR A 177 -16.05 19.55 -0.54
C TYR A 177 -17.04 20.71 -0.59
N LEU A 178 -18.25 20.54 -0.04
CA LEU A 178 -19.28 21.58 -0.03
C LEU A 178 -18.89 22.75 0.89
N GLU A 179 -18.33 22.44 2.05
CA GLU A 179 -17.82 23.42 3.02
C GLU A 179 -16.77 24.32 2.37
N GLU A 180 -15.73 23.72 1.79
CA GLU A 180 -14.63 24.44 1.12
C GLU A 180 -15.04 25.14 -0.19
N SER A 181 -16.20 24.74 -0.75
CA SER A 181 -16.80 25.39 -1.94
C SER A 181 -17.77 26.52 -1.59
N GLY A 182 -17.80 26.99 -0.32
CA GLY A 182 -18.67 28.08 0.11
C GLY A 182 -20.16 27.71 0.17
N LYS A 183 -20.48 26.45 0.45
CA LYS A 183 -21.85 25.93 0.60
C LYS A 183 -22.05 25.32 1.99
N PRO A 184 -21.83 26.08 3.08
CA PRO A 184 -21.80 25.55 4.44
C PRO A 184 -23.12 24.94 4.89
N GLU A 185 -24.26 25.54 4.54
CA GLU A 185 -25.59 25.00 4.85
C GLU A 185 -25.77 23.58 4.28
N LYS A 186 -25.38 23.35 3.03
CA LYS A 186 -25.45 22.02 2.40
C LYS A 186 -24.47 21.03 3.04
N ALA A 187 -23.29 21.47 3.43
CA ALA A 187 -22.31 20.66 4.14
C ALA A 187 -22.88 20.21 5.50
N MET A 188 -23.43 21.16 6.28
CA MET A 188 -24.07 20.89 7.57
C MET A 188 -25.19 19.84 7.46
N MET A 189 -26.09 20.03 6.49
CA MET A 189 -27.19 19.09 6.26
C MET A 189 -26.66 17.68 5.94
N LEU A 190 -25.60 17.59 5.14
CA LEU A 190 -25.01 16.32 4.75
C LEU A 190 -24.32 15.62 5.92
N TYR A 191 -23.59 16.34 6.77
CA TYR A 191 -23.02 15.80 8.00
C TYR A 191 -24.11 15.22 8.92
N ARG A 192 -25.21 15.95 9.12
CA ARG A 192 -26.33 15.49 9.96
C ARG A 192 -27.04 14.27 9.37
N SER A 193 -27.27 14.26 8.05
CA SER A 193 -27.95 13.12 7.39
C SER A 193 -27.14 11.83 7.46
N ALA A 194 -25.82 11.93 7.53
CA ALA A 194 -24.93 10.78 7.65
C ALA A 194 -25.04 10.04 9.01
N TYR A 195 -25.70 10.62 10.02
CA TYR A 195 -25.85 10.02 11.34
C TYR A 195 -26.48 8.61 11.33
N ASN A 196 -27.35 8.33 10.37
CA ASN A 196 -28.01 7.02 10.22
C ASN A 196 -27.12 5.98 9.49
N MET A 197 -25.95 6.35 9.01
CA MET A 197 -25.04 5.47 8.28
C MET A 197 -24.07 4.77 9.23
N LYS A 198 -23.34 3.77 8.73
CA LYS A 198 -22.33 3.04 9.52
C LYS A 198 -21.05 3.86 9.66
N GLU A 199 -20.44 3.82 10.81
CA GLU A 199 -19.12 4.40 11.04
C GLU A 199 -18.00 3.60 10.33
N VAL A 200 -16.86 4.24 10.15
CA VAL A 200 -15.64 3.58 9.71
C VAL A 200 -14.51 3.85 10.70
N GLN A 201 -13.45 3.06 10.63
CA GLN A 201 -12.28 3.26 11.48
C GLN A 201 -11.76 4.71 11.36
N GLY A 202 -11.60 5.38 12.49
CA GLY A 202 -11.04 6.74 12.54
C GLY A 202 -12.05 7.87 12.24
N LEU A 203 -13.28 7.55 11.83
CA LEU A 203 -14.32 8.53 11.57
C LEU A 203 -15.63 8.12 12.25
N THR A 204 -16.13 8.97 13.17
CA THR A 204 -17.31 8.72 13.99
C THR A 204 -18.45 9.66 13.64
N LYS A 205 -19.67 9.26 13.96
CA LYS A 205 -20.87 10.09 13.81
C LYS A 205 -20.81 11.34 14.68
N ASP A 206 -20.30 11.23 15.88
CA ASP A 206 -20.15 12.34 16.81
C ASP A 206 -19.20 13.41 16.24
N TYR A 207 -18.16 12.98 15.56
CA TYR A 207 -17.27 13.92 14.87
C TYR A 207 -17.99 14.68 13.75
N LEU A 208 -18.83 14.01 12.95
CA LEU A 208 -19.61 14.65 11.90
C LEU A 208 -20.63 15.65 12.49
N LEU A 209 -21.30 15.28 13.59
CA LEU A 209 -22.21 16.20 14.27
C LEU A 209 -21.49 17.43 14.81
N LYS A 210 -20.30 17.24 15.38
CA LYS A 210 -19.46 18.37 15.82
C LYS A 210 -19.13 19.33 14.68
N LEU A 211 -18.77 18.81 13.50
CA LEU A 211 -18.52 19.64 12.31
C LEU A 211 -19.79 20.39 11.88
N ALA A 212 -20.94 19.72 11.89
CA ALA A 212 -22.23 20.35 11.58
C ALA A 212 -22.58 21.49 12.53
N ASP A 213 -22.38 21.29 13.83
CA ASP A 213 -22.66 22.28 14.87
C ASP A 213 -21.67 23.47 14.80
N GLN A 214 -20.42 23.21 14.44
CA GLN A 214 -19.45 24.26 14.20
C GLN A 214 -19.88 25.15 13.02
N ILE A 215 -20.26 24.54 11.88
CA ILE A 215 -20.77 25.30 10.74
C ILE A 215 -22.00 26.13 11.14
N GLN A 216 -22.92 25.55 11.89
CA GLN A 216 -24.10 26.27 12.36
C GLN A 216 -23.71 27.50 13.17
N SER A 217 -22.76 27.38 14.07
CA SER A 217 -22.25 28.49 14.89
C SER A 217 -21.54 29.56 14.07
N ASP A 218 -20.65 29.14 13.16
CA ASP A 218 -19.79 30.06 12.40
C ASP A 218 -20.57 30.89 11.37
N PHE A 219 -21.67 30.35 10.85
CA PHE A 219 -22.50 31.00 9.82
C PHE A 219 -23.86 31.46 10.33
N ASN A 220 -24.17 31.32 11.62
CA ASN A 220 -25.48 31.65 12.24
C ASN A 220 -26.69 31.03 11.50
N LEU A 221 -26.58 29.74 11.15
CA LEU A 221 -27.60 28.97 10.40
C LEU A 221 -28.66 28.36 11.31
#